data_78bfce2ed7c5b7251741c7af61cf5cb2
#
_entry.id   78bfce2ed7c5b7251741c7af61cf5cb2
#
_cell.length_a   1.000
_cell.length_b   1.000
_cell.length_c   1.000
_cell.angle_alpha   90.00
_cell.angle_beta   90.00
_cell.angle_gamma   90.00
#
_symmetry.space_group_name_H-M   'P 1'
#
loop_
_entity.id
_entity.type
_entity.pdbx_description
1 polymer ?
#
loop_
_entity_poly.entity_id
_entity_poly.type
_entity_poly.pdbx_seq_one_letter_code
_entity_poly.pdbx_strand_id
1 'polypeptide(L)'
;MAIFNKCHALFLGFLVFAIVDAAGYSVNQGDYFQHQYTFIVVKSLLLCLSIGYARWFDMISFGILSKKQLLLFIGIFLLTVLVNIGYHAFFSVASGASAQHLEKTSNGLSLSFIVNVTVLAPIHEELLFRGLLQGAVFDNSWIGLVLTSSLFSFMHGPYDVPSFIFYILGGLLLGFAYKKSQNLWVSTLVHMFYNAWPLLTYIQ
;
A
#
# COMPACT_ATOMS: atom_id res chain seq x y z
N MET A 1 -13.60 18.13 -9.01
CA MET A 1 -13.69 18.27 -7.53
C MET A 1 -13.37 19.73 -7.14
N ALA A 2 -14.08 20.33 -6.17
CA ALA A 2 -13.79 21.70 -5.75
C ALA A 2 -12.38 21.79 -5.13
N ILE A 3 -11.69 22.94 -5.29
CA ILE A 3 -10.32 23.17 -4.76
C ILE A 3 -10.25 22.85 -3.27
N PHE A 4 -11.29 23.19 -2.51
CA PHE A 4 -11.40 22.87 -1.10
C PHE A 4 -11.25 21.37 -0.80
N ASN A 5 -11.92 20.50 -1.56
CA ASN A 5 -11.80 19.04 -1.36
C ASN A 5 -10.41 18.52 -1.70
N LYS A 6 -9.71 19.13 -2.67
CA LYS A 6 -8.32 18.77 -2.99
C LYS A 6 -7.36 19.16 -1.87
N CYS A 7 -7.52 20.35 -1.29
CA CYS A 7 -6.72 20.77 -0.14
C CYS A 7 -6.99 19.88 1.09
N HIS A 8 -8.25 19.54 1.34
CA HIS A 8 -8.61 18.58 2.39
C HIS A 8 -8.00 17.20 2.17
N ALA A 9 -8.04 16.68 0.93
CA ALA A 9 -7.46 15.39 0.60
C ALA A 9 -5.93 15.37 0.78
N LEU A 10 -5.25 16.46 0.41
CA LEU A 10 -3.81 16.63 0.66
C LEU A 10 -3.51 16.67 2.16
N PHE A 11 -4.25 17.47 2.92
CA PHE A 11 -4.07 17.59 4.36
C PHE A 11 -4.32 16.24 5.07
N LEU A 12 -5.43 15.59 4.75
CA LEU A 12 -5.75 14.26 5.29
C LEU A 12 -4.69 13.23 4.90
N GLY A 13 -4.24 13.23 3.64
CA GLY A 13 -3.19 12.34 3.17
C GLY A 13 -1.89 12.52 3.97
N PHE A 14 -1.45 13.76 4.17
CA PHE A 14 -0.28 14.06 4.99
C PHE A 14 -0.47 13.64 6.45
N LEU A 15 -1.64 13.93 7.03
CA LEU A 15 -1.96 13.58 8.42
C LEU A 15 -1.98 12.05 8.62
N VAL A 16 -2.65 11.32 7.71
CA VAL A 16 -2.71 9.85 7.75
C VAL A 16 -1.30 9.28 7.63
N PHE A 17 -0.51 9.75 6.68
CA PHE A 17 0.87 9.34 6.53
C PHE A 17 1.68 9.58 7.81
N ALA A 18 1.71 10.81 8.30
CA ALA A 18 2.53 11.17 9.46
C ALA A 18 2.12 10.42 10.74
N ILE A 19 0.82 10.30 11.02
CA ILE A 19 0.33 9.64 12.25
C ILE A 19 0.55 8.13 12.18
N VAL A 20 0.23 7.51 11.04
CA VAL A 20 0.33 6.05 10.90
C VAL A 20 1.78 5.61 10.88
N ASP A 21 2.67 6.39 10.26
CA ASP A 21 4.10 6.10 10.25
C ASP A 21 4.75 6.40 11.60
N ALA A 22 4.39 7.49 12.27
CA ALA A 22 4.87 7.77 13.62
C ALA A 22 4.45 6.67 14.61
N ALA A 23 3.21 6.18 14.53
CA ALA A 23 2.75 5.04 15.31
C ALA A 23 3.54 3.76 14.97
N GLY A 24 3.85 3.53 13.68
CA GLY A 24 4.68 2.42 13.23
C GLY A 24 6.12 2.53 13.73
N TYR A 25 6.72 3.72 13.67
CA TYR A 25 8.08 3.97 14.12
C TYR A 25 8.26 3.82 15.64
N SER A 26 7.32 4.33 16.43
CA SER A 26 7.38 4.22 17.89
C SER A 26 7.30 2.77 18.40
N VAL A 27 6.59 1.90 17.68
CA VAL A 27 6.51 0.47 17.99
C VAL A 27 7.73 -0.29 17.45
N ASN A 28 8.34 0.17 16.35
CA ASN A 28 9.50 -0.47 15.73
C ASN A 28 10.81 -0.28 16.53
N GLN A 29 10.90 0.74 17.38
CA GLN A 29 12.02 0.98 18.31
C GLN A 29 11.94 0.09 19.56
N GLY A 30 10.76 -0.41 19.90
CA GLY A 30 10.54 -1.39 20.94
C GLY A 30 10.19 -2.74 20.33
N ASP A 31 10.50 -3.79 20.99
CA ASP A 31 10.26 -5.16 20.61
C ASP A 31 8.86 -5.35 19.97
N TYR A 32 8.80 -5.66 18.67
CA TYR A 32 7.55 -5.98 17.95
C TYR A 32 6.69 -7.02 18.65
N PHE A 33 7.29 -7.87 19.47
CA PHE A 33 6.60 -8.90 20.24
C PHE A 33 5.94 -8.34 21.51
N GLN A 34 6.52 -7.31 22.13
CA GLN A 34 6.02 -6.80 23.42
C GLN A 34 4.75 -5.96 23.27
N HIS A 35 4.60 -5.19 22.18
CA HIS A 35 3.47 -4.27 21.95
C HIS A 35 2.63 -4.58 20.73
N GLN A 36 2.73 -5.81 20.20
CA GLN A 36 2.13 -6.19 18.92
C GLN A 36 0.61 -5.96 18.87
N TYR A 37 -0.12 -6.26 19.93
CA TYR A 37 -1.58 -6.07 19.97
C TYR A 37 -1.94 -4.59 20.02
N THR A 38 -1.22 -3.81 20.81
CA THR A 38 -1.41 -2.35 20.89
C THR A 38 -1.18 -1.71 19.53
N PHE A 39 -0.12 -2.09 18.82
CA PHE A 39 0.16 -1.62 17.47
C PHE A 39 -0.99 -1.92 16.50
N ILE A 40 -1.44 -3.18 16.46
CA ILE A 40 -2.53 -3.60 15.57
C ILE A 40 -3.80 -2.79 15.88
N VAL A 41 -4.17 -2.66 17.15
CA VAL A 41 -5.39 -1.94 17.56
C VAL A 41 -5.29 -0.46 17.19
N VAL A 42 -4.22 0.21 17.58
CA VAL A 42 -4.04 1.65 17.34
C VAL A 42 -4.02 1.95 15.83
N LYS A 43 -3.24 1.20 15.06
CA LYS A 43 -3.16 1.40 13.61
C LYS A 43 -4.51 1.13 12.93
N SER A 44 -5.22 0.07 13.34
CA SER A 44 -6.55 -0.24 12.81
C SER A 44 -7.56 0.86 13.11
N LEU A 45 -7.58 1.40 14.33
CA LEU A 45 -8.47 2.51 14.71
C LEU A 45 -8.17 3.78 13.89
N LEU A 46 -6.89 4.14 13.73
CA LEU A 46 -6.48 5.30 12.93
C LEU A 46 -6.91 5.13 11.45
N LEU A 47 -6.73 3.93 10.88
CA LEU A 47 -7.18 3.64 9.53
C LEU A 47 -8.71 3.69 9.39
N CYS A 48 -9.45 3.13 10.32
CA CYS A 48 -10.91 3.21 10.33
C CYS A 48 -11.41 4.67 10.37
N LEU A 49 -10.81 5.49 11.24
CA LEU A 49 -11.13 6.92 11.32
C LEU A 49 -10.80 7.66 10.02
N SER A 50 -9.64 7.38 9.43
CA SER A 50 -9.19 8.00 8.16
C SER A 50 -10.10 7.61 7.00
N ILE A 51 -10.48 6.34 6.90
CA ILE A 51 -11.42 5.83 5.89
C ILE A 51 -12.79 6.46 6.09
N GLY A 52 -13.28 6.49 7.34
CA GLY A 52 -14.57 7.11 7.69
C GLY A 52 -14.61 8.58 7.28
N TYR A 53 -13.58 9.34 7.60
CA TYR A 53 -13.44 10.73 7.21
C TYR A 53 -13.39 10.91 5.68
N ALA A 54 -12.53 10.16 5.00
CA ALA A 54 -12.41 10.23 3.54
C ALA A 54 -13.73 9.87 2.81
N ARG A 55 -14.50 8.93 3.36
CA ARG A 55 -15.85 8.61 2.87
C ARG A 55 -16.87 9.70 3.14
N TRP A 56 -16.83 10.29 4.33
CA TRP A 56 -17.73 11.40 4.69
C TRP A 56 -17.63 12.58 3.72
N PHE A 57 -16.43 12.83 3.19
CA PHE A 57 -16.18 13.89 2.22
C PHE A 57 -16.18 13.42 0.75
N ASP A 58 -16.68 12.21 0.47
CA ASP A 58 -16.74 11.62 -0.89
C ASP A 58 -15.39 11.61 -1.62
N MET A 59 -14.29 11.50 -0.86
CA MET A 59 -12.94 11.49 -1.43
C MET A 59 -12.53 10.12 -1.98
N ILE A 60 -13.15 9.04 -1.48
CA ILE A 60 -12.84 7.67 -1.85
C ILE A 60 -14.10 6.86 -2.11
N SER A 61 -13.99 5.87 -2.99
CA SER A 61 -15.05 4.93 -3.29
C SER A 61 -14.65 3.52 -2.88
N PHE A 62 -15.48 2.91 -2.04
CA PHE A 62 -15.48 1.49 -1.72
C PHE A 62 -16.81 0.88 -2.11
N GLY A 63 -16.81 -0.30 -2.68
CA GLY A 63 -18.02 -1.01 -3.04
C GLY A 63 -17.79 -2.52 -3.11
N ILE A 64 -18.87 -3.30 -3.08
CA ILE A 64 -18.82 -4.73 -3.37
C ILE A 64 -18.30 -4.90 -4.80
N LEU A 65 -17.34 -5.81 -4.99
CA LEU A 65 -16.74 -6.02 -6.29
C LEU A 65 -17.74 -6.64 -7.27
N SER A 66 -17.92 -6.00 -8.41
CA SER A 66 -18.61 -6.60 -9.55
C SER A 66 -17.77 -7.72 -10.16
N LYS A 67 -18.38 -8.59 -10.96
CA LYS A 67 -17.67 -9.65 -11.70
C LYS A 67 -16.52 -9.09 -12.56
N LYS A 68 -16.71 -7.92 -13.19
CA LYS A 68 -15.65 -7.25 -13.98
C LYS A 68 -14.49 -6.79 -13.12
N GLN A 69 -14.78 -6.25 -11.94
CA GLN A 69 -13.75 -5.82 -10.98
C GLN A 69 -13.00 -7.02 -10.38
N LEU A 70 -13.69 -8.13 -10.13
CA LEU A 70 -13.04 -9.36 -9.68
C LEU A 70 -12.09 -9.93 -10.76
N LEU A 71 -12.51 -9.95 -12.02
CA LEU A 71 -11.64 -10.35 -13.13
C LEU A 71 -10.44 -9.41 -13.29
N LEU A 72 -10.66 -8.10 -13.13
CA LEU A 72 -9.58 -7.12 -13.15
C LEU A 72 -8.59 -7.34 -12.01
N PHE A 73 -9.09 -7.58 -10.78
CA PHE A 73 -8.25 -7.95 -9.63
C PHE A 73 -7.36 -9.15 -9.94
N ILE A 74 -7.95 -10.26 -10.40
CA ILE A 74 -7.22 -11.49 -10.73
C ILE A 74 -6.17 -11.22 -11.81
N GLY A 75 -6.56 -10.54 -12.90
CA GLY A 75 -5.66 -10.22 -14.02
C GLY A 75 -4.47 -9.35 -13.60
N ILE A 76 -4.72 -8.30 -12.80
CA ILE A 76 -3.64 -7.42 -12.32
C ILE A 76 -2.77 -8.14 -11.29
N PHE A 77 -3.34 -8.94 -10.39
CA PHE A 77 -2.56 -9.74 -9.44
C PHE A 77 -1.60 -10.70 -10.17
N LEU A 78 -2.10 -11.47 -11.13
CA LEU A 78 -1.26 -12.36 -11.93
C LEU A 78 -0.18 -11.60 -12.70
N LEU A 79 -0.53 -10.45 -13.29
CA LEU A 79 0.45 -9.61 -13.98
C LEU A 79 1.51 -9.07 -13.01
N THR A 80 1.13 -8.68 -11.79
CA THR A 80 2.08 -8.21 -10.77
C THR A 80 3.06 -9.33 -10.38
N VAL A 81 2.57 -10.56 -10.20
CA VAL A 81 3.42 -11.73 -9.93
C VAL A 81 4.36 -12.00 -11.10
N LEU A 82 3.88 -11.98 -12.35
CA LEU A 82 4.71 -12.18 -13.54
C LEU A 82 5.79 -11.11 -13.69
N VAL A 83 5.44 -9.84 -13.47
CA VAL A 83 6.40 -8.72 -13.48
C VAL A 83 7.46 -8.92 -12.39
N ASN A 84 7.06 -9.33 -11.19
CA ASN A 84 7.98 -9.61 -10.10
C ASN A 84 8.98 -10.72 -10.47
N ILE A 85 8.47 -11.88 -10.92
CA ILE A 85 9.31 -13.01 -11.32
C ILE A 85 10.26 -12.61 -12.46
N GLY A 86 9.72 -11.96 -13.51
CA GLY A 86 10.52 -11.50 -14.64
C GLY A 86 11.58 -10.48 -14.24
N TYR A 87 11.22 -9.54 -13.35
CA TYR A 87 12.15 -8.52 -12.90
C TYR A 87 13.33 -9.13 -12.10
N HIS A 88 13.02 -10.02 -11.17
CA HIS A 88 14.05 -10.71 -10.37
C HIS A 88 14.92 -11.68 -11.16
N ALA A 89 14.46 -12.16 -12.33
CA ALA A 89 15.28 -12.97 -13.23
C ALA A 89 16.41 -12.15 -13.89
N PHE A 90 16.26 -10.84 -14.03
CA PHE A 90 17.24 -9.97 -14.70
C PHE A 90 17.95 -8.98 -13.78
N PHE A 91 17.35 -8.64 -12.65
CA PHE A 91 17.85 -7.62 -11.74
C PHE A 91 17.85 -8.11 -10.30
N SER A 92 18.96 -7.88 -9.61
CA SER A 92 19.00 -7.97 -8.15
C SER A 92 18.34 -6.72 -7.59
N VAL A 93 17.13 -6.88 -7.04
CA VAL A 93 16.44 -5.77 -6.36
C VAL A 93 16.86 -5.78 -4.90
N ALA A 94 17.43 -4.67 -4.45
CA ALA A 94 17.74 -4.51 -3.03
C ALA A 94 16.45 -4.62 -2.22
N SER A 95 16.47 -5.47 -1.21
CA SER A 95 15.32 -5.72 -0.35
C SER A 95 14.85 -4.42 0.29
N GLY A 96 13.60 -4.07 0.10
CA GLY A 96 12.98 -2.95 0.83
C GLY A 96 13.01 -3.18 2.35
N ALA A 97 12.71 -2.14 3.11
CA ALA A 97 12.77 -2.18 4.57
C ALA A 97 12.04 -3.38 5.20
N SER A 98 10.91 -3.78 4.62
CA SER A 98 10.14 -4.96 5.09
C SER A 98 10.86 -6.28 4.84
N ALA A 99 11.53 -6.45 3.69
CA ALA A 99 12.26 -7.68 3.37
C ALA A 99 13.57 -7.77 4.18
N GLN A 100 14.26 -6.64 4.41
CA GLN A 100 15.41 -6.59 5.33
C GLN A 100 15.03 -6.96 6.76
N HIS A 101 13.81 -6.64 7.16
CA HIS A 101 13.29 -7.03 8.47
C HIS A 101 13.01 -8.53 8.54
N LEU A 102 12.50 -9.13 7.47
CA LEU A 102 12.32 -10.57 7.33
C LEU A 102 13.65 -11.33 7.50
N GLU A 103 14.72 -10.86 6.89
CA GLU A 103 16.05 -11.48 6.97
C GLU A 103 16.68 -11.37 8.38
N LYS A 104 16.31 -10.34 9.17
CA LYS A 104 16.91 -10.08 10.49
C LYS A 104 16.21 -10.77 11.66
N THR A 105 15.03 -11.32 11.47
CA THR A 105 14.27 -11.94 12.56
C THR A 105 14.68 -13.40 12.79
N SER A 106 15.72 -13.61 13.60
CA SER A 106 16.11 -14.93 14.09
C SER A 106 15.03 -15.64 14.95
N ASN A 107 14.02 -14.92 15.39
CA ASN A 107 12.95 -15.40 16.30
C ASN A 107 11.60 -15.64 15.58
N GLY A 108 11.58 -15.70 14.25
CA GLY A 108 10.34 -15.83 13.47
C GLY A 108 9.59 -14.50 13.26
N LEU A 109 8.45 -14.56 12.58
CA LEU A 109 7.65 -13.40 12.23
C LEU A 109 6.63 -13.11 13.35
N SER A 110 6.63 -11.88 13.87
CA SER A 110 5.59 -11.48 14.83
C SER A 110 4.23 -11.35 14.15
N LEU A 111 3.15 -11.57 14.89
CA LEU A 111 1.79 -11.39 14.39
C LEU A 111 1.56 -9.94 13.91
N SER A 112 2.08 -8.96 14.62
CA SER A 112 1.98 -7.55 14.23
C SER A 112 2.67 -7.26 12.91
N PHE A 113 3.83 -7.86 12.65
CA PHE A 113 4.52 -7.74 11.37
C PHE A 113 3.69 -8.34 10.23
N ILE A 114 3.21 -9.57 10.40
CA ILE A 114 2.39 -10.25 9.38
C ILE A 114 1.14 -9.42 9.06
N VAL A 115 0.36 -9.04 10.09
CA VAL A 115 -0.86 -8.25 9.91
C VAL A 115 -0.55 -6.87 9.31
N ASN A 116 0.54 -6.23 9.75
CA ASN A 116 0.93 -4.94 9.19
C ASN A 116 1.25 -5.05 7.69
N VAL A 117 2.15 -5.92 7.30
CA VAL A 117 2.64 -6.01 5.92
C VAL A 117 1.56 -6.52 4.97
N THR A 118 0.73 -7.46 5.41
CA THR A 118 -0.29 -8.06 4.53
C THR A 118 -1.61 -7.30 4.48
N VAL A 119 -1.95 -6.55 5.53
CA VAL A 119 -3.29 -5.92 5.65
C VAL A 119 -3.20 -4.43 5.89
N LEU A 120 -2.58 -4.01 7.02
CA LEU A 120 -2.68 -2.62 7.47
C LEU A 120 -1.88 -1.65 6.60
N ALA A 121 -0.65 -2.02 6.20
CA ALA A 121 0.15 -1.19 5.31
C ALA A 121 -0.46 -1.08 3.90
N PRO A 122 -0.89 -2.16 3.23
CA PRO A 122 -1.62 -2.05 1.96
C PRO A 122 -2.87 -1.15 2.03
N ILE A 123 -3.70 -1.28 3.07
CA ILE A 123 -4.87 -0.40 3.23
C ILE A 123 -4.44 1.06 3.38
N HIS A 124 -3.43 1.32 4.22
CA HIS A 124 -2.89 2.66 4.45
C HIS A 124 -2.33 3.28 3.16
N GLU A 125 -1.48 2.54 2.47
CA GLU A 125 -0.81 3.00 1.26
C GLU A 125 -1.80 3.22 0.11
N GLU A 126 -2.75 2.31 -0.10
CA GLU A 126 -3.76 2.49 -1.13
C GLU A 126 -4.72 3.64 -0.81
N LEU A 127 -5.08 3.84 0.47
CA LEU A 127 -5.85 5.01 0.88
C LEU A 127 -5.12 6.30 0.52
N LEU A 128 -3.83 6.39 0.83
CA LEU A 128 -3.01 7.57 0.56
C LEU A 128 -2.79 7.77 -0.94
N PHE A 129 -2.18 6.78 -1.61
CA PHE A 129 -1.70 6.95 -2.98
C PHE A 129 -2.82 6.90 -4.01
N ARG A 130 -3.79 5.98 -3.86
CA ARG A 130 -4.86 5.77 -4.84
C ARG A 130 -6.13 6.53 -4.50
N GLY A 131 -6.56 6.44 -3.26
CA GLY A 131 -7.76 7.15 -2.81
C GLY A 131 -7.58 8.66 -2.81
N LEU A 132 -6.68 9.15 -1.96
CA LEU A 132 -6.53 10.59 -1.72
C LEU A 132 -5.72 11.28 -2.81
N LEU A 133 -4.51 10.83 -3.13
CA LEU A 133 -3.67 11.51 -4.10
C LEU A 133 -4.16 11.28 -5.54
N GLN A 134 -4.13 10.04 -6.05
CA GLN A 134 -4.53 9.76 -7.43
C GLN A 134 -6.00 10.11 -7.68
N GLY A 135 -6.91 9.69 -6.79
CA GLY A 135 -8.36 9.89 -6.92
C GLY A 135 -8.78 11.32 -6.64
N ALA A 136 -8.61 11.79 -5.40
CA ALA A 136 -9.18 13.06 -4.97
C ALA A 136 -8.37 14.28 -5.42
N VAL A 137 -7.03 14.23 -5.40
CA VAL A 137 -6.19 15.37 -5.79
C VAL A 137 -6.03 15.46 -7.30
N PHE A 138 -5.68 14.35 -7.95
CA PHE A 138 -5.38 14.31 -9.38
C PHE A 138 -6.56 13.87 -10.25
N ASP A 139 -7.79 13.80 -9.72
CA ASP A 139 -9.03 13.42 -10.42
C ASP A 139 -8.89 12.10 -11.21
N ASN A 140 -8.13 11.17 -10.65
CA ASN A 140 -7.81 9.87 -11.27
C ASN A 140 -7.26 9.99 -12.70
N SER A 141 -6.48 11.05 -12.98
CA SER A 141 -5.86 11.30 -14.28
C SER A 141 -4.69 10.33 -14.55
N TRP A 142 -4.23 10.24 -15.81
CA TRP A 142 -3.03 9.48 -16.15
C TRP A 142 -1.75 10.10 -15.56
N ILE A 143 -1.69 11.43 -15.52
CA ILE A 143 -0.59 12.15 -14.89
C ILE A 143 -0.55 11.85 -13.39
N GLY A 144 -1.70 11.87 -12.74
CA GLY A 144 -1.84 11.52 -11.32
C GLY A 144 -1.37 10.09 -11.05
N LEU A 145 -1.72 9.13 -11.92
CA LEU A 145 -1.27 7.75 -11.81
C LEU A 145 0.27 7.67 -11.85
N VAL A 146 0.93 8.33 -12.81
CA VAL A 146 2.40 8.31 -12.92
C VAL A 146 3.06 8.99 -11.72
N LEU A 147 2.60 10.19 -11.35
CA LEU A 147 3.17 10.94 -10.23
C LEU A 147 3.03 10.19 -8.89
N THR A 148 1.85 9.62 -8.62
CA THR A 148 1.63 8.88 -7.37
C THR A 148 2.37 7.55 -7.35
N SER A 149 2.60 6.90 -8.49
CA SER A 149 3.43 5.70 -8.58
C SER A 149 4.91 6.01 -8.37
N SER A 150 5.38 7.15 -8.86
CA SER A 150 6.75 7.62 -8.60
C SER A 150 6.95 7.95 -7.11
N LEU A 151 5.98 8.65 -6.52
CA LEU A 151 6.01 8.97 -5.10
C LEU A 151 5.96 7.70 -4.24
N PHE A 152 5.11 6.74 -4.59
CA PHE A 152 5.05 5.42 -3.95
C PHE A 152 6.42 4.73 -3.96
N SER A 153 7.12 4.77 -5.10
CA SER A 153 8.48 4.21 -5.20
C SER A 153 9.46 4.93 -4.27
N PHE A 154 9.48 6.26 -4.25
CA PHE A 154 10.34 7.03 -3.34
C PHE A 154 10.11 6.68 -1.87
N MET A 155 8.85 6.51 -1.47
CA MET A 155 8.49 6.18 -0.08
C MET A 155 8.97 4.79 0.35
N HIS A 156 9.25 3.89 -0.60
CA HIS A 156 9.84 2.58 -0.31
C HIS A 156 11.35 2.62 -0.09
N GLY A 157 11.98 3.79 -0.18
CA GLY A 157 13.42 3.98 0.08
C GLY A 157 14.32 3.15 -0.85
N PRO A 158 14.14 3.22 -2.18
CA PRO A 158 14.97 2.45 -3.10
C PRO A 158 16.44 2.90 -3.02
N TYR A 159 17.37 1.94 -2.95
CA TYR A 159 18.81 2.21 -2.86
C TYR A 159 19.48 2.40 -4.22
N ASP A 160 18.86 1.92 -5.28
CA ASP A 160 19.38 1.92 -6.65
C ASP A 160 18.28 2.12 -7.69
N VAL A 161 18.70 2.31 -8.94
CA VAL A 161 17.78 2.51 -10.06
C VAL A 161 16.90 1.28 -10.32
N PRO A 162 17.40 0.03 -10.29
CA PRO A 162 16.56 -1.15 -10.42
C PRO A 162 15.46 -1.20 -9.34
N SER A 163 15.79 -1.00 -8.08
CA SER A 163 14.79 -0.99 -7.00
C SER A 163 13.74 0.12 -7.21
N PHE A 164 14.17 1.32 -7.63
CA PHE A 164 13.26 2.41 -7.94
C PHE A 164 12.27 2.05 -9.06
N ILE A 165 12.77 1.46 -10.16
CA ILE A 165 11.93 1.02 -11.28
C ILE A 165 10.99 -0.10 -10.83
N PHE A 166 11.45 -1.04 -10.02
CA PHE A 166 10.62 -2.12 -9.49
C PHE A 166 9.40 -1.60 -8.73
N TYR A 167 9.62 -0.67 -7.80
CA TYR A 167 8.52 -0.07 -7.03
C TYR A 167 7.61 0.83 -7.89
N ILE A 168 8.15 1.52 -8.91
CA ILE A 168 7.31 2.26 -9.88
C ILE A 168 6.40 1.30 -10.64
N LEU A 169 6.90 0.18 -11.13
CA LEU A 169 6.08 -0.81 -11.86
C LEU A 169 4.94 -1.34 -10.97
N GLY A 170 5.24 -1.70 -9.72
CA GLY A 170 4.21 -2.06 -8.74
C GLY A 170 3.19 -0.93 -8.55
N GLY A 171 3.67 0.29 -8.35
CA GLY A 171 2.86 1.49 -8.23
C GLY A 171 1.94 1.72 -9.43
N LEU A 172 2.45 1.56 -10.65
CA LEU A 172 1.68 1.71 -11.90
C LEU A 172 0.59 0.65 -12.02
N LEU A 173 0.88 -0.61 -11.68
CA LEU A 173 -0.11 -1.70 -11.72
C LEU A 173 -1.25 -1.46 -10.74
N LEU A 174 -0.94 -1.09 -9.50
CA LEU A 174 -1.93 -0.75 -8.48
C LEU A 174 -2.75 0.50 -8.87
N GLY A 175 -2.06 1.54 -9.34
CA GLY A 175 -2.71 2.76 -9.82
C GLY A 175 -3.62 2.52 -11.04
N PHE A 176 -3.23 1.63 -11.93
CA PHE A 176 -4.04 1.21 -13.07
C PHE A 176 -5.27 0.40 -12.63
N ALA A 177 -5.10 -0.52 -11.66
CA ALA A 177 -6.20 -1.27 -11.07
C ALA A 177 -7.27 -0.33 -10.50
N TYR A 178 -6.85 0.68 -9.71
CA TYR A 178 -7.74 1.71 -9.18
C TYR A 178 -8.37 2.55 -10.28
N LYS A 179 -7.57 3.02 -11.25
CA LYS A 179 -8.05 3.85 -12.36
C LYS A 179 -9.16 3.18 -13.17
N LYS A 180 -9.03 1.89 -13.43
CA LYS A 180 -10.01 1.12 -14.22
C LYS A 180 -11.23 0.68 -13.41
N SER A 181 -11.04 0.34 -12.15
CA SER A 181 -12.14 -0.12 -11.29
C SER A 181 -12.94 1.02 -10.66
N GLN A 182 -12.31 2.14 -10.40
CA GLN A 182 -12.83 3.25 -9.57
C GLN A 182 -13.30 2.77 -8.19
N ASN A 183 -12.72 1.66 -7.72
CA ASN A 183 -13.02 1.02 -6.45
C ASN A 183 -11.70 0.71 -5.75
N LEU A 184 -11.49 1.34 -4.60
CA LEU A 184 -10.23 1.24 -3.87
C LEU A 184 -9.93 -0.19 -3.42
N TRP A 185 -10.96 -1.02 -3.20
CA TRP A 185 -10.77 -2.42 -2.84
C TRP A 185 -10.02 -3.23 -3.88
N VAL A 186 -10.16 -2.90 -5.18
CA VAL A 186 -9.48 -3.68 -6.23
C VAL A 186 -7.96 -3.54 -6.13
N SER A 187 -7.43 -2.33 -6.02
CA SER A 187 -5.99 -2.12 -5.84
C SER A 187 -5.51 -2.60 -4.47
N THR A 188 -6.29 -2.36 -3.42
CA THR A 188 -5.96 -2.82 -2.06
C THR A 188 -5.83 -4.35 -1.99
N LEU A 189 -6.76 -5.09 -2.57
CA LEU A 189 -6.68 -6.55 -2.61
C LEU A 189 -5.49 -7.05 -3.42
N VAL A 190 -5.21 -6.47 -4.59
CA VAL A 190 -3.99 -6.81 -5.35
C VAL A 190 -2.75 -6.63 -4.47
N HIS A 191 -2.64 -5.51 -3.77
CA HIS A 191 -1.51 -5.19 -2.92
C HIS A 191 -1.40 -6.16 -1.72
N MET A 192 -2.52 -6.43 -1.04
CA MET A 192 -2.56 -7.37 0.09
C MET A 192 -2.11 -8.78 -0.32
N PHE A 193 -2.66 -9.30 -1.42
CA PHE A 193 -2.30 -10.64 -1.91
C PHE A 193 -0.85 -10.70 -2.40
N TYR A 194 -0.38 -9.63 -3.04
CA TYR A 194 1.01 -9.54 -3.47
C TYR A 194 1.98 -9.53 -2.29
N ASN A 195 1.69 -8.78 -1.22
CA ASN A 195 2.52 -8.76 -0.02
C ASN A 195 2.43 -10.06 0.80
N ALA A 196 1.29 -10.77 0.74
CA ALA A 196 1.13 -12.07 1.40
C ALA A 196 1.89 -13.19 0.69
N TRP A 197 2.07 -13.11 -0.63
CA TRP A 197 2.69 -14.17 -1.42
C TRP A 197 4.08 -14.60 -0.94
N PRO A 198 5.05 -13.69 -0.70
CA PRO A 198 6.38 -14.07 -0.21
C PRO A 198 6.34 -14.71 1.18
N LEU A 199 5.39 -14.33 2.03
CA LEU A 199 5.29 -14.88 3.39
C LEU A 199 4.94 -16.37 3.38
N LEU A 200 4.25 -16.86 2.36
CA LEU A 200 3.93 -18.29 2.21
C LEU A 200 5.19 -19.15 2.05
N THR A 201 6.29 -18.60 1.56
CA THR A 201 7.57 -19.32 1.41
C THR A 201 8.37 -19.36 2.72
N TYR A 202 8.04 -18.56 3.72
CA TYR A 202 8.69 -18.54 5.03
C TYR A 202 7.99 -19.42 6.08
N ILE A 203 6.77 -19.90 5.80
CA ILE A 203 5.98 -20.73 6.71
C ILE A 203 6.25 -22.24 6.47
N GLN A 204 7.00 -22.57 5.43
CA GLN A 204 7.47 -23.93 5.13
C GLN A 204 8.84 -24.21 5.74
#